data_c9bea8dfacbfc4a27aa486ff6cf50de8
#
_entry.id   c9bea8dfacbfc4a27aa486ff6cf50de8
#
_cell.length_a   1.000
_cell.length_b   1.000
_cell.length_c   1.000
_cell.angle_alpha   90.00
_cell.angle_beta   90.00
_cell.angle_gamma   90.00
#
_symmetry.space_group_name_H-M   'P 1'
#
loop_
_entity.id
_entity.type
_entity.pdbx_description
1 polymer ?
#
loop_
_entity_poly.entity_id
_entity_poly.type
_entity_poly.pdbx_seq_one_letter_code
_entity_poly.pdbx_strand_id
1 'polypeptide(L)'
;MQGKILKIWLSPDSAKKSRYGWRTLGGILGIAALAGLLTCGGAVWLTASGAPVELLSLGLCLGISALTVFLALRLGRRSVQDATAFFWMEGDRLFAVDARSLVYHGRDVLSHAAATMEVQQFLQKLAENPYLPAGADEIRRVERIRENRSHYALVCQVRHPSQRTVRRTYFLVKGLEDQELLLHQLERRKSWENDLDAAENRNPFFILLSALACGGFVLLCVLSHPAVARLPQDIYFPCLGLAFAALCVLVYFAIRQSRGE
;
A
#
# COMPACT_ATOMS: atom_id res chain seq x y z
N MET A 1 -11.59 28.97 16.78
CA MET A 1 -11.14 29.95 15.75
C MET A 1 -10.97 29.23 14.43
N GLN A 2 -11.95 29.28 13.56
CA GLN A 2 -11.87 28.71 12.21
C GLN A 2 -11.27 29.80 11.31
N GLY A 3 -9.97 29.70 11.04
CA GLY A 3 -9.32 30.53 10.05
C GLY A 3 -9.87 30.20 8.65
N LYS A 4 -9.87 31.16 7.73
CA LYS A 4 -10.31 30.98 6.35
C LYS A 4 -9.35 30.02 5.63
N ILE A 5 -9.90 29.07 4.88
CA ILE A 5 -9.11 28.18 4.01
C ILE A 5 -8.66 29.00 2.80
N LEU A 6 -7.36 29.07 2.59
CA LEU A 6 -6.76 29.77 1.46
C LEU A 6 -6.66 28.86 0.24
N LYS A 7 -6.25 27.60 0.46
CA LYS A 7 -6.08 26.64 -0.61
C LYS A 7 -6.23 25.20 -0.12
N ILE A 8 -6.72 24.32 -1.02
CA ILE A 8 -6.83 22.89 -0.80
C ILE A 8 -6.11 22.19 -1.95
N TRP A 9 -5.36 21.15 -1.61
CA TRP A 9 -4.76 20.23 -2.58
C TRP A 9 -5.36 18.84 -2.40
N LEU A 10 -5.99 18.36 -3.46
CA LEU A 10 -6.60 17.04 -3.55
C LEU A 10 -6.00 16.31 -4.74
N SER A 11 -5.88 14.98 -4.69
CA SER A 11 -5.44 14.21 -5.86
C SER A 11 -6.36 14.50 -7.06
N PRO A 12 -5.79 14.68 -8.28
CA PRO A 12 -6.57 14.95 -9.49
C PRO A 12 -7.62 13.88 -9.78
N ASP A 13 -7.32 12.62 -9.39
CA ASP A 13 -8.24 11.50 -9.55
C ASP A 13 -9.39 11.53 -8.54
N SER A 14 -9.21 12.20 -7.39
CA SER A 14 -10.25 12.39 -6.36
C SER A 14 -11.22 13.51 -6.71
N ALA A 15 -10.77 14.56 -7.40
CA ALA A 15 -11.59 15.70 -7.79
C ALA A 15 -12.52 15.38 -8.97
N LYS A 16 -12.19 14.42 -9.82
CA LYS A 16 -13.03 14.00 -10.94
C LYS A 16 -14.12 13.07 -10.45
N LYS A 17 -15.36 13.21 -10.97
CA LYS A 17 -16.50 12.28 -10.78
C LYS A 17 -16.13 10.90 -11.40
N SER A 18 -15.17 10.24 -10.78
CA SER A 18 -14.46 9.10 -11.30
C SER A 18 -15.21 7.82 -10.94
N ARG A 19 -15.20 6.88 -11.86
CA ARG A 19 -15.60 5.49 -11.66
C ARG A 19 -14.57 4.72 -10.79
N TYR A 20 -13.84 5.42 -9.89
CA TYR A 20 -12.72 4.85 -9.13
C TYR A 20 -13.18 3.69 -8.23
N GLY A 21 -14.29 3.86 -7.49
CA GLY A 21 -14.86 2.79 -6.67
C GLY A 21 -15.22 1.57 -7.50
N TRP A 22 -15.82 1.76 -8.69
CA TRP A 22 -16.11 0.69 -9.63
C TRP A 22 -14.85 0.06 -10.21
N ARG A 23 -13.79 0.83 -10.45
CA ARG A 23 -12.48 0.31 -10.90
C ARG A 23 -11.80 -0.52 -9.82
N THR A 24 -11.91 -0.13 -8.54
CA THR A 24 -11.35 -0.88 -7.41
C THR A 24 -12.12 -2.18 -7.21
N LEU A 25 -13.45 -2.12 -7.17
CA LEU A 25 -14.32 -3.29 -7.06
C LEU A 25 -14.11 -4.25 -8.26
N GLY A 26 -14.13 -3.70 -9.47
CA GLY A 26 -13.86 -4.46 -10.70
C GLY A 26 -12.45 -5.04 -10.73
N GLY A 27 -11.46 -4.36 -10.17
CA GLY A 27 -10.11 -4.86 -9.99
C GLY A 27 -10.03 -6.06 -9.04
N ILE A 28 -10.71 -5.98 -7.89
CA ILE A 28 -10.77 -7.09 -6.91
C ILE A 28 -11.47 -8.29 -7.52
N LEU A 29 -12.65 -8.08 -8.13
CA LEU A 29 -13.40 -9.16 -8.80
C LEU A 29 -12.64 -9.73 -9.99
N GLY A 30 -11.94 -8.88 -10.75
CA GLY A 30 -11.10 -9.30 -11.87
C GLY A 30 -9.93 -10.17 -11.42
N ILE A 31 -9.26 -9.83 -10.32
CA ILE A 31 -8.19 -10.64 -9.74
C ILE A 31 -8.73 -11.99 -9.25
N ALA A 32 -9.86 -11.99 -8.57
CA ALA A 32 -10.50 -13.23 -8.10
C ALA A 32 -10.93 -14.13 -9.26
N ALA A 33 -11.56 -13.57 -10.29
CA ALA A 33 -11.95 -14.31 -11.50
C ALA A 33 -10.73 -14.85 -12.25
N LEU A 34 -9.66 -14.05 -12.40
CA LEU A 34 -8.42 -14.48 -13.03
C LEU A 34 -7.77 -15.64 -12.26
N ALA A 35 -7.68 -15.53 -10.94
CA ALA A 35 -7.16 -16.61 -10.09
C ALA A 35 -7.98 -17.88 -10.22
N GLY A 36 -9.33 -17.78 -10.23
CA GLY A 36 -10.22 -18.91 -10.44
C GLY A 36 -10.06 -19.55 -11.82
N LEU A 37 -9.97 -18.75 -12.87
CA LEU A 37 -9.75 -19.26 -14.24
C LEU A 37 -8.39 -19.96 -14.39
N LEU A 38 -7.32 -19.39 -13.79
CA LEU A 38 -5.99 -19.99 -13.83
C LEU A 38 -5.92 -21.29 -13.01
N THR A 39 -6.62 -21.38 -11.87
CA THR A 39 -6.67 -22.63 -11.09
C THR A 39 -7.47 -23.70 -11.80
N CYS A 40 -8.66 -23.39 -12.29
CA CYS A 40 -9.49 -24.35 -13.03
C CYS A 40 -8.84 -24.77 -14.34
N GLY A 41 -8.38 -23.81 -15.16
CA GLY A 41 -7.70 -24.09 -16.42
C GLY A 41 -6.41 -24.86 -16.24
N GLY A 42 -5.62 -24.50 -15.21
CA GLY A 42 -4.41 -25.21 -14.86
C GLY A 42 -4.67 -26.65 -14.41
N ALA A 43 -5.71 -26.89 -13.61
CA ALA A 43 -6.09 -28.23 -13.18
C ALA A 43 -6.52 -29.10 -14.38
N VAL A 44 -7.35 -28.56 -15.28
CA VAL A 44 -7.78 -29.28 -16.51
C VAL A 44 -6.55 -29.57 -17.40
N TRP A 45 -5.66 -28.59 -17.57
CA TRP A 45 -4.45 -28.80 -18.38
C TRP A 45 -3.52 -29.85 -17.79
N LEU A 46 -3.34 -29.87 -16.45
CA LEU A 46 -2.53 -30.86 -15.75
C LEU A 46 -3.09 -32.28 -15.93
N THR A 47 -4.41 -32.45 -15.82
CA THR A 47 -5.04 -33.78 -16.00
C THR A 47 -4.97 -34.25 -17.46
N ALA A 48 -5.01 -33.34 -18.43
CA ALA A 48 -4.95 -33.67 -19.86
C ALA A 48 -3.50 -33.95 -20.35
N SER A 49 -2.49 -33.37 -19.73
CA SER A 49 -1.08 -33.44 -20.19
C SER A 49 -0.34 -34.73 -19.80
N GLY A 50 -0.92 -35.55 -18.89
CA GLY A 50 -0.22 -36.76 -18.39
C GLY A 50 1.11 -36.52 -17.69
N ALA A 51 1.43 -35.25 -17.38
CA ALA A 51 2.66 -34.84 -16.74
C ALA A 51 2.64 -35.16 -15.23
N PRO A 52 3.78 -35.13 -14.51
CA PRO A 52 3.82 -35.35 -13.08
C PRO A 52 3.02 -34.26 -12.35
N VAL A 53 1.77 -34.60 -12.02
CA VAL A 53 0.74 -33.69 -11.50
C VAL A 53 1.19 -32.98 -10.23
N GLU A 54 1.99 -33.64 -9.39
CA GLU A 54 2.38 -33.18 -8.07
C GLU A 54 3.30 -31.96 -8.12
N LEU A 55 4.37 -32.00 -8.92
CA LEU A 55 5.33 -30.90 -9.06
C LEU A 55 4.75 -29.71 -9.82
N LEU A 56 3.99 -30.00 -10.87
CA LEU A 56 3.37 -28.96 -11.68
C LEU A 56 2.24 -28.25 -10.94
N SER A 57 1.45 -28.97 -10.13
CA SER A 57 0.40 -28.36 -9.30
C SER A 57 0.99 -27.43 -8.25
N LEU A 58 2.11 -27.81 -7.61
CA LEU A 58 2.82 -26.93 -6.67
C LEU A 58 3.30 -25.66 -7.37
N GLY A 59 3.95 -25.78 -8.51
CA GLY A 59 4.41 -24.65 -9.31
C GLY A 59 3.27 -23.72 -9.76
N LEU A 60 2.16 -24.32 -10.18
CA LEU A 60 0.96 -23.59 -10.57
C LEU A 60 0.36 -22.80 -9.39
N CYS A 61 0.20 -23.45 -8.23
CA CYS A 61 -0.31 -22.80 -7.01
C CYS A 61 0.58 -21.63 -6.56
N LEU A 62 1.89 -21.82 -6.55
CA LEU A 62 2.86 -20.77 -6.20
C LEU A 62 2.80 -19.61 -7.21
N GLY A 63 2.75 -19.92 -8.51
CA GLY A 63 2.68 -18.91 -9.57
C GLY A 63 1.39 -18.08 -9.49
N ILE A 64 0.24 -18.73 -9.31
CA ILE A 64 -1.06 -18.05 -9.16
C ILE A 64 -1.08 -17.20 -7.88
N SER A 65 -0.58 -17.74 -6.77
CA SER A 65 -0.49 -16.99 -5.50
C SER A 65 0.40 -15.77 -5.64
N ALA A 66 1.58 -15.89 -6.21
CA ALA A 66 2.49 -14.77 -6.46
C ALA A 66 1.87 -13.71 -7.37
N LEU A 67 1.21 -14.12 -8.45
CA LEU A 67 0.52 -13.23 -9.37
C LEU A 67 -0.63 -12.49 -8.68
N THR A 68 -1.44 -13.20 -7.90
CA THR A 68 -2.57 -12.63 -7.16
C THR A 68 -2.08 -11.58 -6.15
N VAL A 69 -1.04 -11.91 -5.38
CA VAL A 69 -0.41 -10.97 -4.43
C VAL A 69 0.13 -9.75 -5.15
N PHE A 70 0.85 -9.95 -6.26
CA PHE A 70 1.41 -8.85 -7.06
C PHE A 70 0.31 -7.90 -7.58
N LEU A 71 -0.79 -8.45 -8.13
CA LEU A 71 -1.92 -7.67 -8.64
C LEU A 71 -2.65 -6.94 -7.51
N ALA A 72 -2.87 -7.60 -6.36
CA ALA A 72 -3.48 -6.99 -5.18
C ALA A 72 -2.64 -5.83 -4.64
N LEU A 73 -1.32 -6.00 -4.55
CA LEU A 73 -0.40 -4.93 -4.15
C LEU A 73 -0.42 -3.76 -5.12
N ARG A 74 -0.45 -4.04 -6.43
CA ARG A 74 -0.52 -3.01 -7.47
C ARG A 74 -1.83 -2.20 -7.39
N LEU A 75 -2.94 -2.88 -7.14
CA LEU A 75 -4.26 -2.24 -6.97
C LEU A 75 -4.29 -1.38 -5.70
N GLY A 76 -3.81 -1.92 -4.56
CA GLY A 76 -3.81 -1.24 -3.27
C GLY A 76 -2.93 0.00 -3.23
N ARG A 77 -1.79 0.02 -3.95
CA ARG A 77 -0.86 1.17 -3.97
C ARG A 77 -1.55 2.46 -4.39
N ARG A 78 -2.37 2.43 -5.45
CA ARG A 78 -3.05 3.62 -5.98
C ARG A 78 -4.07 4.16 -4.99
N SER A 79 -4.84 3.29 -4.34
CA SER A 79 -5.86 3.68 -3.37
C SER A 79 -5.29 4.42 -2.16
N VAL A 80 -4.05 4.08 -1.74
CA VAL A 80 -3.40 4.69 -0.58
C VAL A 80 -2.93 6.11 -0.87
N GLN A 81 -2.43 6.35 -2.07
CA GLN A 81 -1.79 7.62 -2.45
C GLN A 81 -2.81 8.74 -2.65
N ASP A 82 -3.99 8.39 -3.18
CA ASP A 82 -5.03 9.37 -3.54
C ASP A 82 -5.92 9.81 -2.37
N ALA A 83 -5.73 9.25 -1.18
CA ALA A 83 -6.60 9.52 -0.03
C ALA A 83 -6.17 10.71 0.83
N THR A 84 -5.03 11.35 0.53
CA THR A 84 -4.50 12.46 1.32
C THR A 84 -4.97 13.81 0.77
N ALA A 85 -5.49 14.67 1.64
CA ALA A 85 -5.84 16.05 1.35
C ALA A 85 -4.99 17.00 2.20
N PHE A 86 -4.52 18.10 1.60
CA PHE A 86 -3.77 19.14 2.29
C PHE A 86 -4.56 20.46 2.25
N PHE A 87 -4.51 21.22 3.36
CA PHE A 87 -5.21 22.48 3.53
C PHE A 87 -4.24 23.55 4.00
N TRP A 88 -4.22 24.67 3.31
CA TRP A 88 -3.51 25.85 3.74
C TRP A 88 -4.51 26.87 4.27
N MET A 89 -4.31 27.27 5.51
CA MET A 89 -5.19 28.19 6.21
C MET A 89 -4.54 29.55 6.44
N GLU A 90 -5.37 30.54 6.67
CA GLU A 90 -4.93 31.86 7.13
C GLU A 90 -4.08 31.74 8.40
N GLY A 91 -3.00 32.55 8.48
CA GLY A 91 -2.02 32.44 9.56
C GLY A 91 -0.93 31.39 9.32
N ASP A 92 -0.69 31.03 8.04
CA ASP A 92 0.38 30.13 7.60
C ASP A 92 0.34 28.73 8.25
N ARG A 93 -0.85 28.21 8.51
CA ARG A 93 -1.05 26.90 9.10
C ARG A 93 -1.37 25.89 8.01
N LEU A 94 -0.65 24.77 8.04
CA LEU A 94 -0.82 23.68 7.09
C LEU A 94 -1.43 22.47 7.81
N PHE A 95 -2.50 21.91 7.25
CA PHE A 95 -3.18 20.75 7.77
C PHE A 95 -3.12 19.64 6.73
N ALA A 96 -3.09 18.39 7.18
CA ALA A 96 -3.22 17.21 6.35
C ALA A 96 -4.29 16.27 6.92
N VAL A 97 -4.99 15.60 6.03
CA VAL A 97 -5.99 14.59 6.36
C VAL A 97 -5.73 13.36 5.51
N ASP A 98 -5.63 12.21 6.14
CA ASP A 98 -5.80 10.93 5.46
C ASP A 98 -7.27 10.54 5.55
N ALA A 99 -7.99 10.69 4.43
CA ALA A 99 -9.43 10.41 4.39
C ALA A 99 -9.78 8.98 4.82
N ARG A 100 -8.85 8.03 4.69
CA ARG A 100 -9.04 6.64 5.16
C ARG A 100 -9.13 6.54 6.68
N SER A 101 -8.45 7.43 7.40
CA SER A 101 -8.50 7.44 8.87
C SER A 101 -9.85 7.92 9.41
N LEU A 102 -10.65 8.59 8.58
CA LEU A 102 -11.97 9.11 8.94
C LEU A 102 -13.11 8.12 8.65
N VAL A 103 -12.85 7.12 7.81
CA VAL A 103 -13.83 6.10 7.42
C VAL A 103 -13.56 4.81 8.19
N TYR A 104 -14.62 4.23 8.75
CA TYR A 104 -14.54 2.97 9.47
C TYR A 104 -14.20 1.82 8.51
N HIS A 105 -13.13 1.09 8.80
CA HIS A 105 -12.73 -0.09 8.06
C HIS A 105 -13.23 -1.35 8.79
N GLY A 106 -14.22 -2.03 8.22
CA GLY A 106 -14.56 -3.39 8.62
C GLY A 106 -13.45 -4.39 8.24
N ARG A 107 -13.48 -5.59 8.83
CA ARG A 107 -12.48 -6.65 8.57
C ARG A 107 -12.67 -7.37 7.24
N ASP A 108 -13.81 -7.21 6.59
CA ASP A 108 -14.18 -7.95 5.38
C ASP A 108 -13.75 -7.23 4.11
N VAL A 109 -13.51 -7.98 3.03
CA VAL A 109 -13.12 -7.44 1.71
C VAL A 109 -14.18 -6.49 1.15
N LEU A 110 -15.47 -6.80 1.35
CA LEU A 110 -16.59 -5.98 0.91
C LEU A 110 -16.66 -4.65 1.69
N SER A 111 -16.42 -4.68 3.02
CA SER A 111 -16.36 -3.48 3.84
C SER A 111 -15.18 -2.59 3.44
N HIS A 112 -14.06 -3.17 3.04
CA HIS A 112 -12.91 -2.41 2.53
C HIS A 112 -13.22 -1.71 1.19
N ALA A 113 -13.94 -2.38 0.29
CA ALA A 113 -14.40 -1.77 -0.96
C ALA A 113 -15.42 -0.65 -0.70
N ALA A 114 -16.38 -0.86 0.21
CA ALA A 114 -17.34 0.15 0.62
C ALA A 114 -16.65 1.37 1.25
N ALA A 115 -15.69 1.16 2.16
CA ALA A 115 -14.88 2.22 2.76
C ALA A 115 -14.11 3.03 1.70
N THR A 116 -13.60 2.38 0.65
CA THR A 116 -12.92 3.08 -0.45
C THR A 116 -13.88 3.99 -1.23
N MET A 117 -15.12 3.57 -1.43
CA MET A 117 -16.15 4.40 -2.07
C MET A 117 -16.55 5.59 -1.18
N GLU A 118 -16.66 5.36 0.12
CA GLU A 118 -17.00 6.39 1.10
C GLU A 118 -15.89 7.45 1.20
N VAL A 119 -14.63 7.04 1.23
CA VAL A 119 -13.46 7.94 1.14
C VAL A 119 -13.53 8.81 -0.11
N GLN A 120 -13.89 8.22 -1.25
CA GLN A 120 -14.00 8.97 -2.49
C GLN A 120 -15.16 9.98 -2.47
N GLN A 121 -16.33 9.59 -1.96
CA GLN A 121 -17.46 10.52 -1.79
C GLN A 121 -17.10 11.66 -0.84
N PHE A 122 -16.36 11.37 0.23
CA PHE A 122 -15.87 12.39 1.15
C PHE A 122 -14.94 13.39 0.44
N LEU A 123 -13.97 12.91 -0.34
CA LEU A 123 -13.05 13.77 -1.08
C LEU A 123 -13.75 14.60 -2.17
N GLN A 124 -14.78 14.04 -2.82
CA GLN A 124 -15.60 14.79 -3.78
C GLN A 124 -16.41 15.91 -3.10
N LYS A 125 -17.05 15.62 -1.97
CA LYS A 125 -17.76 16.66 -1.19
C LYS A 125 -16.81 17.76 -0.73
N LEU A 126 -15.57 17.38 -0.38
CA LEU A 126 -14.54 18.34 0.02
C LEU A 126 -14.06 19.21 -1.14
N ALA A 127 -14.05 18.68 -2.37
CA ALA A 127 -13.73 19.44 -3.58
C ALA A 127 -14.84 20.42 -3.95
N GLU A 128 -16.13 20.04 -3.75
CA GLU A 128 -17.28 20.89 -4.04
C GLU A 128 -17.47 21.98 -2.97
N ASN A 129 -17.33 21.62 -1.70
CA ASN A 129 -17.50 22.53 -0.56
C ASN A 129 -16.30 22.42 0.37
N PRO A 130 -15.31 23.30 0.23
CA PRO A 130 -14.11 23.30 1.04
C PRO A 130 -14.39 23.54 2.53
N TYR A 131 -14.10 22.57 3.38
CA TYR A 131 -14.14 22.74 4.84
C TYR A 131 -13.00 21.95 5.48
N LEU A 132 -12.56 22.35 6.67
CA LEU A 132 -11.56 21.62 7.42
C LEU A 132 -12.22 20.50 8.23
N PRO A 133 -11.95 19.21 7.94
CA PRO A 133 -12.51 18.10 8.69
C PRO A 133 -12.04 18.13 10.16
N ALA A 134 -12.89 17.67 11.09
CA ALA A 134 -12.58 17.63 12.51
C ALA A 134 -11.37 16.73 12.86
N GLY A 135 -11.06 15.77 11.98
CA GLY A 135 -9.90 14.87 12.11
C GLY A 135 -8.62 15.36 11.41
N ALA A 136 -8.58 16.64 10.97
CA ALA A 136 -7.40 17.19 10.31
C ALA A 136 -6.23 17.38 11.28
N ASP A 137 -5.07 16.88 10.88
CA ASP A 137 -3.82 17.00 11.64
C ASP A 137 -3.07 18.27 11.21
N GLU A 138 -2.68 19.12 12.16
CA GLU A 138 -1.85 20.29 11.89
C GLU A 138 -0.38 19.87 11.72
N ILE A 139 0.20 20.14 10.55
CA ILE A 139 1.62 19.87 10.28
C ILE A 139 2.47 20.92 11.00
N ARG A 140 3.17 20.49 12.04
CA ARG A 140 4.08 21.35 12.81
C ARG A 140 5.48 21.34 12.24
N ARG A 141 5.98 20.18 11.89
CA ARG A 141 7.34 19.98 11.41
C ARG A 141 7.37 18.85 10.38
N VAL A 142 8.13 19.02 9.32
CA VAL A 142 8.42 17.99 8.34
C VAL A 142 9.79 17.40 8.66
N GLU A 143 9.84 16.11 8.99
CA GLU A 143 11.08 15.40 9.30
C GLU A 143 11.81 14.97 8.04
N ARG A 144 11.03 14.44 7.07
CA ARG A 144 11.58 13.91 5.83
C ARG A 144 10.61 14.07 4.67
N ILE A 145 11.15 14.48 3.53
CA ILE A 145 10.48 14.44 2.24
C ILE A 145 11.24 13.43 1.38
N ARG A 146 10.58 12.34 0.99
CA ARG A 146 11.16 11.33 0.11
C ARG A 146 10.44 11.35 -1.22
N GLU A 147 11.18 11.61 -2.28
CA GLU A 147 10.64 11.55 -3.62
C GLU A 147 10.62 10.11 -4.12
N ASN A 148 9.44 9.66 -4.55
CA ASN A 148 9.22 8.41 -5.25
C ASN A 148 8.80 8.70 -6.71
N ARG A 149 8.68 7.68 -7.53
CA ARG A 149 8.34 7.85 -8.95
C ARG A 149 6.98 8.52 -9.18
N SER A 150 5.96 8.20 -8.39
CA SER A 150 4.57 8.68 -8.54
C SER A 150 4.11 9.65 -7.46
N HIS A 151 4.83 9.77 -6.34
CA HIS A 151 4.42 10.55 -5.19
C HIS A 151 5.61 10.96 -4.33
N TYR A 152 5.40 11.92 -3.44
CA TYR A 152 6.29 12.22 -2.32
C TYR A 152 5.74 11.59 -1.06
N ALA A 153 6.60 10.92 -0.29
CA ALA A 153 6.29 10.44 1.04
C ALA A 153 6.80 11.47 2.06
N LEU A 154 5.89 12.00 2.85
CA LEU A 154 6.13 13.09 3.79
C LEU A 154 6.02 12.53 5.20
N VAL A 155 7.13 12.44 5.92
CA VAL A 155 7.13 12.08 7.34
C VAL A 155 7.06 13.37 8.14
N CYS A 156 5.95 13.54 8.86
CA CYS A 156 5.65 14.78 9.56
C CYS A 156 5.36 14.53 11.04
N GLN A 157 5.78 15.45 11.88
CA GLN A 157 5.27 15.62 13.22
C GLN A 157 4.03 16.50 13.14
N VAL A 158 2.90 15.93 13.53
CA VAL A 158 1.59 16.58 13.44
C VAL A 158 0.95 16.69 14.80
N ARG A 159 0.19 17.76 14.98
CA ARG A 159 -0.67 17.96 16.13
C ARG A 159 -2.08 17.49 15.78
N HIS A 160 -2.48 16.37 16.37
CA HIS A 160 -3.83 15.84 16.20
C HIS A 160 -4.86 16.73 16.95
N PRO A 161 -6.13 16.75 16.55
CA PRO A 161 -7.18 17.51 17.25
C PRO A 161 -7.26 17.23 18.77
N SER A 162 -6.88 16.03 19.21
CA SER A 162 -6.74 15.67 20.63
C SER A 162 -5.53 16.32 21.35
N GLN A 163 -4.87 17.30 20.73
CA GLN A 163 -3.68 18.01 21.24
C GLN A 163 -2.40 17.14 21.38
N ARG A 164 -2.43 15.89 20.94
CA ARG A 164 -1.26 15.01 20.97
C ARG A 164 -0.40 15.25 19.73
N THR A 165 0.91 15.35 19.93
CA THR A 165 1.88 15.35 18.84
C THR A 165 2.19 13.90 18.47
N VAL A 166 1.97 13.56 17.19
CA VAL A 166 2.15 12.21 16.65
C VAL A 166 2.98 12.32 15.38
N ARG A 167 3.81 11.32 15.14
CA ARG A 167 4.50 11.15 13.87
C ARG A 167 3.60 10.42 12.89
N ARG A 168 3.36 11.01 11.70
CA ARG A 168 2.54 10.42 10.63
C ARG A 168 3.21 10.57 9.28
N THR A 169 2.94 9.62 8.39
CA THR A 169 3.38 9.66 7.00
C THR A 169 2.20 10.00 6.11
N TYR A 170 2.35 11.05 5.30
CA TYR A 170 1.38 11.46 4.29
C TYR A 170 1.96 11.26 2.89
N PHE A 171 1.08 11.09 1.92
CA PHE A 171 1.46 10.91 0.52
C PHE A 171 0.97 12.08 -0.30
N LEU A 172 1.88 12.71 -1.04
CA LEU A 172 1.58 13.76 -1.99
C LEU A 172 1.78 13.23 -3.41
N VAL A 173 0.70 13.07 -4.16
CA VAL A 173 0.75 12.58 -5.55
C VAL A 173 1.37 13.64 -6.43
N LYS A 174 2.19 13.23 -7.39
CA LYS A 174 2.77 14.14 -8.39
C LYS A 174 1.73 14.56 -9.43
N GLY A 175 1.82 15.81 -9.90
CA GLY A 175 0.92 16.37 -10.90
C GLY A 175 -0.31 17.07 -10.32
N LEU A 176 -0.27 17.46 -9.05
CA LEU A 176 -1.24 18.36 -8.44
C LEU A 176 -1.09 19.78 -9.00
N GLU A 177 -2.21 20.49 -9.11
CA GLU A 177 -2.20 21.91 -9.40
C GLU A 177 -1.47 22.67 -8.29
N ASP A 178 -0.51 23.55 -8.67
CA ASP A 178 0.35 24.29 -7.73
C ASP A 178 1.09 23.41 -6.70
N GLN A 179 1.51 22.23 -7.11
CA GLN A 179 2.29 21.30 -6.28
C GLN A 179 3.56 21.95 -5.73
N GLU A 180 4.22 22.80 -6.51
CA GLU A 180 5.44 23.49 -6.12
C GLU A 180 5.21 24.41 -4.91
N LEU A 181 4.07 25.09 -4.86
CA LEU A 181 3.70 25.91 -3.71
C LEU A 181 3.56 25.08 -2.44
N LEU A 182 2.90 23.92 -2.54
CA LEU A 182 2.78 23.00 -1.39
C LEU A 182 4.14 22.45 -0.96
N LEU A 183 4.98 22.04 -1.90
CA LEU A 183 6.34 21.55 -1.61
C LEU A 183 7.17 22.64 -0.92
N HIS A 184 7.14 23.88 -1.42
CA HIS A 184 7.83 25.01 -0.79
C HIS A 184 7.33 25.26 0.65
N GLN A 185 6.01 25.14 0.90
CA GLN A 185 5.46 25.27 2.25
C GLN A 185 5.89 24.12 3.17
N LEU A 186 6.04 22.90 2.65
CA LEU A 186 6.52 21.74 3.39
C LEU A 186 8.03 21.84 3.67
N GLU A 187 8.82 22.25 2.67
CA GLU A 187 10.27 22.46 2.83
C GLU A 187 10.61 23.53 3.85
N ARG A 188 9.85 24.64 3.88
CA ARG A 188 10.02 25.70 4.87
C ARG A 188 9.81 25.20 6.32
N ARG A 189 9.03 24.12 6.50
CA ARG A 189 8.78 23.46 7.78
C ARG A 189 9.70 22.27 8.04
N LYS A 190 10.64 22.02 7.12
CA LYS A 190 11.61 20.92 7.26
C LYS A 190 12.58 21.23 8.38
N SER A 191 12.90 20.22 9.16
CA SER A 191 13.91 20.31 10.21
C SER A 191 15.32 20.20 9.62
N TRP A 192 16.15 21.18 9.87
CA TRP A 192 17.57 21.17 9.47
C TRP A 192 18.38 20.10 10.23
N GLU A 193 17.97 19.73 11.45
CA GLU A 193 18.70 18.76 12.27
C GLU A 193 18.71 17.34 11.69
N ASN A 194 17.73 16.97 10.87
CA ASN A 194 17.60 15.61 10.34
C ASN A 194 18.25 15.39 8.97
N ASP A 195 18.88 16.40 8.37
CA ASP A 195 19.59 16.22 7.09
C ASP A 195 20.90 15.44 7.25
N LEU A 196 21.46 15.37 8.48
CA LEU A 196 22.69 14.61 8.77
C LEU A 196 22.43 13.13 9.07
N ASP A 197 21.22 12.77 9.52
CA ASP A 197 20.80 11.39 9.74
C ASP A 197 19.96 10.90 8.54
N ALA A 198 20.63 10.60 7.45
CA ALA A 198 20.03 9.78 6.40
C ALA A 198 19.78 8.38 6.99
N ALA A 199 18.60 8.20 7.63
CA ALA A 199 18.24 6.89 8.16
C ALA A 199 18.32 5.89 7.01
N GLU A 200 19.35 5.05 7.10
CA GLU A 200 19.66 4.03 6.13
C GLU A 200 18.40 3.18 5.89
N ASN A 201 17.92 3.20 4.67
CA ASN A 201 16.75 2.40 4.32
C ASN A 201 17.16 0.93 4.21
N ARG A 202 17.00 0.18 5.29
CA ARG A 202 17.33 -1.25 5.35
C ARG A 202 16.24 -2.16 4.75
N ASN A 203 15.12 -1.59 4.28
CA ASN A 203 14.04 -2.38 3.68
C ASN A 203 14.50 -3.24 2.49
N PRO A 204 15.32 -2.74 1.52
CA PRO A 204 15.78 -3.59 0.41
C PRO A 204 16.61 -4.78 0.87
N PHE A 205 17.40 -4.62 1.94
CA PHE A 205 18.16 -5.73 2.53
C PHE A 205 17.23 -6.81 3.10
N PHE A 206 16.20 -6.42 3.87
CA PHE A 206 15.24 -7.38 4.40
C PHE A 206 14.37 -8.03 3.32
N ILE A 207 14.04 -7.31 2.24
CA ILE A 207 13.36 -7.87 1.07
C ILE A 207 14.22 -8.97 0.43
N LEU A 208 15.50 -8.68 0.19
CA LEU A 208 16.44 -9.64 -0.40
C LEU A 208 16.61 -10.88 0.50
N LEU A 209 16.84 -10.66 1.80
CA LEU A 209 17.03 -11.73 2.77
C LEU A 209 15.79 -12.64 2.86
N SER A 210 14.58 -12.05 2.95
CA SER A 210 13.34 -12.82 3.01
C SER A 210 13.03 -13.52 1.69
N ALA A 211 13.40 -12.95 0.54
CA ALA A 211 13.27 -13.60 -0.76
C ALA A 211 14.20 -14.83 -0.87
N LEU A 212 15.46 -14.71 -0.44
CA LEU A 212 16.40 -15.82 -0.42
C LEU A 212 15.95 -16.93 0.54
N ALA A 213 15.48 -16.57 1.74
CA ALA A 213 14.95 -17.53 2.71
C ALA A 213 13.72 -18.27 2.15
N CYS A 214 12.77 -17.53 1.57
CA CYS A 214 11.59 -18.11 0.94
C CYS A 214 11.98 -19.07 -0.20
N GLY A 215 12.88 -18.67 -1.10
CA GLY A 215 13.40 -19.52 -2.18
C GLY A 215 14.10 -20.78 -1.67
N GLY A 216 14.91 -20.66 -0.61
CA GLY A 216 15.58 -21.78 0.04
C GLY A 216 14.59 -22.80 0.63
N PHE A 217 13.57 -22.33 1.38
CA PHE A 217 12.55 -23.22 1.94
C PHE A 217 11.67 -23.85 0.86
N VAL A 218 11.32 -23.13 -0.20
CA VAL A 218 10.60 -23.70 -1.36
C VAL A 218 11.45 -24.80 -2.02
N LEU A 219 12.75 -24.58 -2.21
CA LEU A 219 13.66 -25.59 -2.76
C LEU A 219 13.69 -26.85 -1.87
N LEU A 220 13.79 -26.68 -0.54
CA LEU A 220 13.74 -27.79 0.41
C LEU A 220 12.41 -28.54 0.34
N CYS A 221 11.28 -27.83 0.21
CA CYS A 221 9.99 -28.44 0.00
C CYS A 221 9.95 -29.29 -1.28
N VAL A 222 10.50 -28.79 -2.39
CA VAL A 222 10.56 -29.54 -3.66
C VAL A 222 11.42 -30.80 -3.51
N LEU A 223 12.58 -30.70 -2.85
CA LEU A 223 13.48 -31.84 -2.65
C LEU A 223 12.95 -32.89 -1.66
N SER A 224 12.12 -32.47 -0.71
CA SER A 224 11.46 -33.34 0.29
C SER A 224 10.10 -33.85 -0.17
N HIS A 225 9.62 -33.41 -1.34
CA HIS A 225 8.34 -33.85 -1.88
C HIS A 225 8.36 -35.35 -2.25
N PRO A 226 7.29 -36.13 -1.99
CA PRO A 226 7.26 -37.58 -2.26
C PRO A 226 7.66 -37.98 -3.69
N ALA A 227 7.34 -37.14 -4.69
CA ALA A 227 7.70 -37.38 -6.09
C ALA A 227 9.19 -37.24 -6.38
N VAL A 228 9.95 -36.46 -5.59
CA VAL A 228 11.38 -36.22 -5.77
C VAL A 228 12.21 -37.08 -4.81
N ALA A 229 11.73 -37.25 -3.59
CA ALA A 229 12.23 -38.12 -2.52
C ALA A 229 13.75 -38.07 -2.29
N ARG A 230 14.39 -36.87 -2.49
CA ARG A 230 15.83 -36.67 -2.23
C ARG A 230 16.12 -36.35 -0.77
N LEU A 231 15.15 -35.87 -0.03
CA LEU A 231 15.21 -35.54 1.40
C LEU A 231 14.11 -36.29 2.16
N PRO A 232 14.25 -36.47 3.51
CA PRO A 232 13.20 -37.07 4.32
C PRO A 232 11.88 -36.30 4.22
N GLN A 233 10.79 -37.03 4.11
CA GLN A 233 9.44 -36.42 3.96
C GLN A 233 8.97 -35.64 5.19
N ASP A 234 9.50 -35.95 6.38
CA ASP A 234 9.19 -35.28 7.64
C ASP A 234 9.52 -33.78 7.63
N ILE A 235 10.46 -33.39 6.76
CA ILE A 235 10.92 -31.99 6.61
C ILE A 235 9.94 -31.17 5.75
N TYR A 236 9.09 -31.81 4.95
CA TYR A 236 8.20 -31.12 3.99
C TYR A 236 7.29 -30.10 4.65
N PHE A 237 6.50 -30.51 5.65
CA PHE A 237 5.53 -29.63 6.31
C PHE A 237 6.18 -28.48 7.10
N PRO A 238 7.23 -28.71 7.91
CA PRO A 238 7.97 -27.63 8.56
C PRO A 238 8.54 -26.62 7.56
N CYS A 239 9.14 -27.07 6.46
CA CYS A 239 9.68 -26.18 5.44
C CYS A 239 8.59 -25.38 4.72
N LEU A 240 7.42 -25.97 4.47
CA LEU A 240 6.28 -25.26 3.89
C LEU A 240 5.80 -24.14 4.80
N GLY A 241 5.69 -24.40 6.11
CA GLY A 241 5.35 -23.37 7.10
C GLY A 241 6.37 -22.24 7.16
N LEU A 242 7.65 -22.54 7.12
CA LEU A 242 8.73 -21.55 7.10
C LEU A 242 8.77 -20.76 5.79
N ALA A 243 8.50 -21.39 4.64
CA ALA A 243 8.38 -20.71 3.36
C ALA A 243 7.24 -19.69 3.38
N PHE A 244 6.08 -20.07 3.95
CA PHE A 244 4.93 -19.17 4.11
C PHE A 244 5.26 -18.00 5.04
N ALA A 245 5.91 -18.25 6.17
CA ALA A 245 6.33 -17.18 7.09
C ALA A 245 7.32 -16.21 6.41
N ALA A 246 8.30 -16.71 5.68
CA ALA A 246 9.25 -15.91 4.91
C ALA A 246 8.56 -15.09 3.82
N LEU A 247 7.55 -15.63 3.16
CA LEU A 247 6.71 -14.92 2.18
C LEU A 247 5.94 -13.76 2.85
N CYS A 248 5.36 -13.98 4.02
CA CYS A 248 4.66 -12.92 4.77
C CYS A 248 5.62 -11.77 5.13
N VAL A 249 6.84 -12.07 5.58
CA VAL A 249 7.88 -11.07 5.89
C VAL A 249 8.28 -10.30 4.62
N LEU A 250 8.49 -10.99 3.51
CA LEU A 250 8.80 -10.39 2.21
C LEU A 250 7.71 -9.42 1.78
N VAL A 251 6.46 -9.83 1.83
CA VAL A 251 5.30 -8.98 1.48
C VAL A 251 5.23 -7.76 2.40
N TYR A 252 5.44 -7.92 3.69
CA TYR A 252 5.45 -6.81 4.66
C TYR A 252 6.49 -5.75 4.29
N PHE A 253 7.76 -6.14 4.09
CA PHE A 253 8.82 -5.21 3.72
C PHE A 253 8.65 -4.63 2.32
N ALA A 254 8.10 -5.39 1.37
CA ALA A 254 7.77 -4.88 0.03
C ALA A 254 6.68 -3.80 0.09
N ILE A 255 5.64 -3.96 0.92
CA ILE A 255 4.62 -2.94 1.15
C ILE A 255 5.25 -1.70 1.81
N ARG A 256 6.04 -1.88 2.85
CA ARG A 256 6.73 -0.81 3.56
C ARG A 256 7.64 -0.01 2.64
N GLN A 257 8.45 -0.71 1.84
CA GLN A 257 9.30 -0.09 0.80
C GLN A 257 8.48 0.70 -0.23
N SER A 258 7.32 0.17 -0.64
CA SER A 258 6.47 0.84 -1.61
C SER A 258 5.79 2.09 -1.07
N ARG A 259 5.58 2.15 0.25
CA ARG A 259 5.05 3.32 0.94
C ARG A 259 6.11 4.38 1.21
N GLY A 260 7.41 4.04 1.05
CA GLY A 260 8.51 4.95 1.32
C GLY A 260 8.82 5.11 2.82
N GLU A 261 8.40 4.13 3.64
CA GLU A 261 8.66 4.09 5.09
C GLU A 261 10.03 3.48 5.41
#